data_dbddbffc210332a11f9498dc4d006fde
#
_entry.id   dbddbffc210332a11f9498dc4d006fde
#
_cell.length_a   1.000
_cell.length_b   1.000
_cell.length_c   1.000
_cell.angle_alpha   90.00
_cell.angle_beta   90.00
_cell.angle_gamma   90.00
#
_symmetry.space_group_name_H-M   'P 1'
#
loop_
_entity.id
_entity.type
_entity.pdbx_description
1 polymer ?
#
loop_
_entity_poly.entity_id
_entity_poly.type
_entity_poly.pdbx_seq_one_letter_code
_entity_poly.pdbx_strand_id
1 'polypeptide(L)'
;MALEPSEIFTATALCFTEQYLDKEVINNGVLGVVHFMEEAKEMAEERVVFGEMRGKWLEFFNDPDSVKNASNLVNMVQGISAAKAIKKWMTSKHGVSNPVAEHVYMTGNVWPKKVKPLEVKAHGFTAYNSSDLIVQPFGHKNGYYGVSLKKKPKPEDVDPTLINKAFDTVLTGKEFSKIKKNLENIRESYFAGLVKQAVKE
;
A
#
# COMPACT_ATOMS: atom_id res chain seq x y z
N MET A 1 1.75 -14.65 -2.61
CA MET A 1 2.56 -13.42 -2.51
C MET A 1 3.29 -13.49 -1.17
N ALA A 2 4.57 -13.18 -1.12
CA ALA A 2 5.29 -13.15 0.17
C ALA A 2 4.90 -11.87 0.90
N LEU A 3 4.73 -11.95 2.22
CA LEU A 3 4.51 -10.78 3.06
C LEU A 3 5.84 -10.05 3.20
N GLU A 4 5.87 -8.79 2.78
CA GLU A 4 7.07 -7.96 2.88
C GLU A 4 7.09 -7.26 4.26
N PRO A 5 8.20 -7.31 5.01
CA PRO A 5 8.29 -6.63 6.31
C PRO A 5 7.95 -5.14 6.26
N SER A 6 8.31 -4.44 5.19
CA SER A 6 7.97 -3.03 5.01
C SER A 6 6.46 -2.78 4.92
N GLU A 7 5.68 -3.73 4.41
CA GLU A 7 4.21 -3.63 4.37
C GLU A 7 3.61 -3.77 5.77
N ILE A 8 4.15 -4.70 6.59
CA ILE A 8 3.75 -4.86 8.00
C ILE A 8 4.02 -3.56 8.77
N PHE A 9 5.24 -3.04 8.65
CA PHE A 9 5.61 -1.79 9.33
C PHE A 9 4.80 -0.59 8.84
N THR A 10 4.45 -0.54 7.57
CA THR A 10 3.53 0.50 7.05
C THR A 10 2.16 0.38 7.68
N ALA A 11 1.59 -0.84 7.71
CA ALA A 11 0.27 -1.08 8.27
C ALA A 11 0.22 -0.73 9.76
N THR A 12 1.21 -1.14 10.54
CA THR A 12 1.29 -0.83 11.97
C THR A 12 1.53 0.65 12.24
N ALA A 13 2.45 1.30 11.50
CA ALA A 13 2.75 2.72 11.65
C ALA A 13 1.55 3.63 11.29
N LEU A 14 0.64 3.18 10.42
CA LEU A 14 -0.60 3.90 10.14
C LEU A 14 -1.51 4.02 11.37
N CYS A 15 -1.39 3.11 12.34
CA CYS A 15 -2.17 3.09 13.57
C CYS A 15 -1.63 4.03 14.67
N PHE A 16 -0.43 4.59 14.52
CA PHE A 16 0.18 5.53 15.45
C PHE A 16 0.05 6.99 14.97
N THR A 17 0.16 7.96 15.88
CA THR A 17 0.26 9.37 15.50
C THR A 17 1.63 9.69 14.88
N GLU A 18 1.71 10.73 14.04
CA GLU A 18 3.01 11.18 13.52
C GLU A 18 3.93 11.65 14.63
N GLN A 19 3.38 12.32 15.65
CA GLN A 19 4.15 12.79 16.79
C GLN A 19 4.82 11.64 17.54
N TYR A 20 4.12 10.51 17.74
CA TYR A 20 4.68 9.32 18.35
C TYR A 20 5.83 8.76 17.49
N LEU A 21 5.59 8.55 16.19
CA LEU A 21 6.58 7.99 15.29
C LEU A 21 7.86 8.85 15.22
N ASP A 22 7.75 10.16 15.26
CA ASP A 22 8.89 11.05 15.22
C ASP A 22 9.66 11.09 16.54
N LYS A 23 8.97 11.27 17.65
CA LYS A 23 9.61 11.45 18.97
C LYS A 23 10.11 10.15 19.56
N GLU A 24 9.26 9.12 19.59
CA GLU A 24 9.56 7.89 20.33
C GLU A 24 10.33 6.87 19.48
N VAL A 25 10.21 6.94 18.16
CA VAL A 25 10.85 5.97 17.27
C VAL A 25 12.07 6.57 16.57
N ILE A 26 11.86 7.53 15.68
CA ILE A 26 12.94 8.05 14.82
C ILE A 26 14.03 8.76 15.63
N ASN A 27 13.66 9.62 16.57
CA ASN A 27 14.64 10.39 17.35
C ASN A 27 15.40 9.54 18.37
N ASN A 28 14.87 8.39 18.75
CA ASN A 28 15.52 7.48 19.71
C ASN A 28 16.41 6.41 19.04
N GLY A 29 16.52 6.43 17.71
CA GLY A 29 17.38 5.51 16.96
C GLY A 29 17.09 4.04 17.25
N VAL A 30 18.12 3.25 17.58
CA VAL A 30 17.99 1.80 17.82
C VAL A 30 17.05 1.47 18.98
N LEU A 31 17.12 2.23 20.07
CA LEU A 31 16.21 2.01 21.22
C LEU A 31 14.75 2.30 20.85
N GLY A 32 14.52 3.33 20.08
CA GLY A 32 13.18 3.63 19.56
C GLY A 32 12.64 2.52 18.66
N VAL A 33 13.51 1.86 17.89
CA VAL A 33 13.13 0.70 17.07
C VAL A 33 12.65 -0.46 17.92
N VAL A 34 13.42 -0.82 18.95
CA VAL A 34 13.06 -1.93 19.85
C VAL A 34 11.72 -1.66 20.51
N HIS A 35 11.54 -0.47 21.04
CA HIS A 35 10.29 -0.06 21.67
C HIS A 35 9.12 -0.05 20.68
N PHE A 36 9.33 0.45 19.46
CA PHE A 36 8.31 0.40 18.42
C PHE A 36 7.89 -1.02 18.05
N MET A 37 8.82 -1.98 18.01
CA MET A 37 8.49 -3.38 17.69
C MET A 37 7.56 -4.00 18.75
N GLU A 38 7.76 -3.70 20.02
CA GLU A 38 6.90 -4.17 21.11
C GLU A 38 5.49 -3.58 20.98
N GLU A 39 5.38 -2.26 20.86
CA GLU A 39 4.09 -1.60 20.70
C GLU A 39 3.41 -1.91 19.36
N ALA A 40 4.20 -2.08 18.29
CA ALA A 40 3.68 -2.42 16.97
C ALA A 40 3.00 -3.80 16.97
N LYS A 41 3.49 -4.76 17.76
CA LYS A 41 2.85 -6.06 17.91
C LYS A 41 1.45 -5.92 18.50
N GLU A 42 1.32 -5.23 19.64
CA GLU A 42 0.02 -5.00 20.30
C GLU A 42 -0.94 -4.24 19.39
N MET A 43 -0.47 -3.15 18.79
CA MET A 43 -1.27 -2.33 17.88
C MET A 43 -1.73 -3.10 16.65
N ALA A 44 -0.88 -3.98 16.13
CA ALA A 44 -1.21 -4.81 15.00
C ALA A 44 -2.25 -5.89 15.37
N GLU A 45 -2.15 -6.51 16.54
CA GLU A 45 -3.15 -7.46 17.02
C GLU A 45 -4.53 -6.80 17.18
N GLU A 46 -4.55 -5.54 17.59
CA GLU A 46 -5.79 -4.79 17.81
C GLU A 46 -6.40 -4.25 16.51
N ARG A 47 -5.58 -3.70 15.59
CA ARG A 47 -6.06 -2.86 14.49
C ARG A 47 -5.71 -3.33 13.09
N VAL A 48 -4.76 -4.25 12.93
CA VAL A 48 -4.39 -4.75 11.62
C VAL A 48 -5.03 -6.12 11.35
N VAL A 49 -5.77 -6.20 10.26
CA VAL A 49 -6.48 -7.43 9.85
C VAL A 49 -5.69 -8.09 8.74
N PHE A 50 -5.05 -9.21 9.03
CA PHE A 50 -4.11 -9.90 8.15
C PHE A 50 -4.73 -10.99 7.27
N GLY A 51 -6.00 -11.30 7.42
CA GLY A 51 -6.63 -12.40 6.69
C GLY A 51 -5.86 -13.71 6.86
N GLU A 52 -5.52 -14.35 5.74
CA GLU A 52 -4.74 -15.61 5.72
C GLU A 52 -3.27 -15.44 6.12
N MET A 53 -2.76 -14.21 6.15
CA MET A 53 -1.36 -13.92 6.45
C MET A 53 -1.06 -13.85 7.97
N ARG A 54 -2.07 -14.05 8.82
CA ARG A 54 -1.96 -13.88 10.28
C ARG A 54 -0.86 -14.75 10.90
N GLY A 55 -0.70 -15.99 10.46
CA GLY A 55 0.34 -16.89 10.97
C GLY A 55 1.74 -16.36 10.72
N LYS A 56 2.04 -16.00 9.49
CA LYS A 56 3.36 -15.44 9.09
C LYS A 56 3.70 -14.14 9.79
N TRP A 57 2.69 -13.32 10.02
CA TRP A 57 2.85 -12.08 10.76
C TRP A 57 3.18 -12.32 12.23
N LEU A 58 2.49 -13.25 12.89
CA LEU A 58 2.80 -13.64 14.27
C LEU A 58 4.21 -14.24 14.39
N GLU A 59 4.62 -15.07 13.43
CA GLU A 59 6.00 -15.60 13.36
C GLU A 59 7.01 -14.44 13.30
N PHE A 60 6.79 -13.45 12.43
CA PHE A 60 7.70 -12.31 12.28
C PHE A 60 7.87 -11.51 13.58
N PHE A 61 6.79 -11.18 14.28
CA PHE A 61 6.85 -10.41 15.54
C PHE A 61 7.28 -11.24 16.77
N ASN A 62 7.15 -12.54 16.71
CA ASN A 62 7.60 -13.45 17.78
C ASN A 62 9.05 -13.92 17.60
N ASP A 63 9.66 -13.68 16.46
CA ASP A 63 11.05 -13.99 16.22
C ASP A 63 11.97 -12.98 16.93
N PRO A 64 12.73 -13.40 17.95
CA PRO A 64 13.62 -12.50 18.71
C PRO A 64 14.76 -11.92 17.87
N ASP A 65 15.08 -12.53 16.72
CA ASP A 65 16.12 -12.06 15.82
C ASP A 65 15.59 -11.04 14.81
N SER A 66 14.28 -10.91 14.66
CA SER A 66 13.66 -9.91 13.78
C SER A 66 14.07 -8.48 14.18
N VAL A 67 14.18 -8.19 15.46
CA VAL A 67 14.61 -6.86 15.97
C VAL A 67 16.09 -6.59 15.72
N LYS A 68 16.92 -7.64 15.76
CA LYS A 68 18.38 -7.52 15.59
C LYS A 68 18.81 -7.46 14.13
N ASN A 69 17.90 -7.78 13.22
CA ASN A 69 18.19 -7.80 11.80
C ASN A 69 18.22 -6.38 11.22
N ALA A 70 19.40 -5.95 10.76
CA ALA A 70 19.60 -4.63 10.17
C ALA A 70 18.66 -4.35 8.99
N SER A 71 18.30 -5.37 8.21
CA SER A 71 17.34 -5.24 7.11
C SER A 71 15.94 -4.86 7.61
N ASN A 72 15.54 -5.32 8.81
CA ASN A 72 14.26 -4.95 9.40
C ASN A 72 14.26 -3.50 9.90
N LEU A 73 15.40 -2.97 10.36
CA LEU A 73 15.54 -1.56 10.68
C LEU A 73 15.26 -0.69 9.44
N VAL A 74 15.84 -1.05 8.30
CA VAL A 74 15.59 -0.34 7.03
C VAL A 74 14.12 -0.47 6.63
N ASN A 75 13.55 -1.67 6.67
CA ASN A 75 12.14 -1.90 6.34
C ASN A 75 11.20 -1.12 7.26
N MET A 76 11.54 -0.97 8.54
CA MET A 76 10.77 -0.19 9.49
C MET A 76 10.78 1.30 9.14
N VAL A 77 11.97 1.87 8.89
CA VAL A 77 12.09 3.28 8.49
C VAL A 77 11.32 3.53 7.18
N GLN A 78 11.40 2.62 6.23
CA GLN A 78 10.61 2.68 4.98
C GLN A 78 9.12 2.62 5.27
N GLY A 79 8.67 1.72 6.14
CA GLY A 79 7.28 1.57 6.53
C GLY A 79 6.72 2.82 7.22
N ILE A 80 7.49 3.40 8.16
CA ILE A 80 7.12 4.65 8.83
C ILE A 80 7.02 5.80 7.83
N SER A 81 8.00 5.92 6.93
CA SER A 81 8.00 6.96 5.90
C SER A 81 6.80 6.83 4.96
N ALA A 82 6.47 5.60 4.55
CA ALA A 82 5.30 5.32 3.73
C ALA A 82 4.00 5.67 4.49
N ALA A 83 3.88 5.30 5.76
CA ALA A 83 2.71 5.62 6.58
C ALA A 83 2.52 7.14 6.72
N LYS A 84 3.59 7.91 6.94
CA LYS A 84 3.54 9.38 6.99
C LYS A 84 3.08 9.97 5.65
N ALA A 85 3.59 9.46 4.53
CA ALA A 85 3.18 9.90 3.20
C ALA A 85 1.69 9.61 2.94
N ILE A 86 1.20 8.43 3.32
CA ILE A 86 -0.21 8.03 3.20
C ILE A 86 -1.10 8.94 4.05
N LYS A 87 -0.74 9.21 5.31
CA LYS A 87 -1.48 10.12 6.19
C LYS A 87 -1.57 11.52 5.61
N LYS A 88 -0.44 12.06 5.14
CA LYS A 88 -0.39 13.36 4.47
C LYS A 88 -1.30 13.39 3.23
N TRP A 89 -1.29 12.33 2.44
CA TRP A 89 -2.18 12.20 1.26
C TRP A 89 -3.66 12.15 1.67
N MET A 90 -4.04 11.35 2.66
CA MET A 90 -5.41 11.29 3.17
C MET A 90 -5.90 12.65 3.66
N THR A 91 -5.05 13.39 4.41
CA THR A 91 -5.39 14.73 4.88
C THR A 91 -5.51 15.73 3.74
N SER A 92 -4.48 15.80 2.87
CA SER A 92 -4.38 16.86 1.86
C SER A 92 -5.33 16.67 0.67
N LYS A 93 -5.62 15.43 0.28
CA LYS A 93 -6.44 15.12 -0.92
C LYS A 93 -7.87 14.71 -0.58
N HIS A 94 -8.10 14.16 0.60
CA HIS A 94 -9.40 13.64 0.99
C HIS A 94 -10.00 14.32 2.22
N GLY A 95 -9.31 15.32 2.79
CA GLY A 95 -9.83 16.10 3.93
C GLY A 95 -9.99 15.29 5.22
N VAL A 96 -9.25 14.18 5.37
CA VAL A 96 -9.30 13.36 6.59
C VAL A 96 -8.66 14.13 7.73
N SER A 97 -9.44 14.54 8.71
CA SER A 97 -8.98 15.34 9.85
C SER A 97 -8.11 14.55 10.83
N ASN A 98 -8.41 13.27 11.01
CA ASN A 98 -7.59 12.35 11.81
C ASN A 98 -7.14 11.18 10.94
N PRO A 99 -5.92 11.23 10.34
CA PRO A 99 -5.43 10.19 9.43
C PRO A 99 -4.86 8.95 10.15
N VAL A 100 -4.99 8.85 11.47
CA VAL A 100 -4.63 7.63 12.22
C VAL A 100 -5.63 6.54 11.87
N ALA A 101 -5.14 5.35 11.54
CA ALA A 101 -5.99 4.23 11.19
C ALA A 101 -6.70 3.65 12.40
N GLU A 102 -8.03 3.52 12.32
CA GLU A 102 -8.83 2.70 13.20
C GLU A 102 -8.63 1.21 12.87
N HIS A 103 -8.60 0.91 11.57
CA HIS A 103 -8.25 -0.41 11.06
C HIS A 103 -7.41 -0.31 9.79
N VAL A 104 -6.48 -1.25 9.64
CA VAL A 104 -5.75 -1.50 8.39
C VAL A 104 -5.99 -2.95 7.98
N TYR A 105 -6.47 -3.16 6.77
CA TYR A 105 -6.71 -4.48 6.20
C TYR A 105 -5.60 -4.80 5.22
N MET A 106 -4.80 -5.83 5.53
CA MET A 106 -3.82 -6.38 4.61
C MET A 106 -4.56 -7.18 3.54
N THR A 107 -4.35 -6.81 2.30
CA THR A 107 -4.97 -7.48 1.18
C THR A 107 -4.13 -8.63 0.65
N GLY A 108 -4.00 -9.50 0.25
CA GLY A 108 -3.15 -10.57 -0.25
C GLY A 108 -3.92 -11.33 -1.32
N ASN A 109 -3.73 -12.62 -1.35
CA ASN A 109 -4.49 -13.48 -2.24
C ASN A 109 -5.97 -13.58 -1.84
N VAL A 110 -6.27 -13.46 -0.55
CA VAL A 110 -7.62 -13.50 -0.01
C VAL A 110 -7.86 -12.27 0.87
N TRP A 111 -8.82 -11.46 0.46
CA TRP A 111 -9.17 -10.24 1.15
C TRP A 111 -9.99 -10.51 2.41
N PRO A 112 -9.73 -9.78 3.52
CA PRO A 112 -10.57 -9.86 4.71
C PRO A 112 -12.04 -9.60 4.40
N LYS A 113 -12.94 -10.35 5.04
CA LYS A 113 -14.40 -10.31 4.75
C LYS A 113 -15.00 -8.92 4.72
N LYS A 114 -14.58 -8.03 5.65
CA LYS A 114 -15.11 -6.67 5.76
C LYS A 114 -14.83 -5.82 4.53
N VAL A 115 -13.66 -5.99 3.90
CA VAL A 115 -13.24 -5.24 2.73
C VAL A 115 -13.34 -6.04 1.42
N LYS A 116 -13.74 -7.31 1.50
CA LYS A 116 -13.98 -8.16 0.32
C LYS A 116 -14.90 -7.55 -0.75
N PRO A 117 -15.97 -6.82 -0.39
CA PRO A 117 -16.78 -6.14 -1.38
C PRO A 117 -16.03 -5.07 -2.19
N LEU A 118 -14.94 -4.52 -1.64
CA LEU A 118 -14.10 -3.52 -2.33
C LEU A 118 -13.16 -4.14 -3.36
N GLU A 119 -12.89 -5.45 -3.27
CA GLU A 119 -12.11 -6.20 -4.26
C GLU A 119 -12.87 -6.31 -5.58
N VAL A 120 -14.19 -6.35 -5.51
CA VAL A 120 -15.04 -6.76 -6.62
C VAL A 120 -15.86 -5.60 -7.15
N LYS A 121 -15.72 -5.36 -8.47
CA LYS A 121 -16.75 -4.81 -9.35
C LYS A 121 -17.39 -3.46 -9.02
N ALA A 122 -16.68 -2.54 -8.38
CA ALA A 122 -17.11 -1.17 -8.52
C ALA A 122 -16.98 -0.80 -10.01
N HIS A 123 -18.09 -0.45 -10.65
CA HIS A 123 -18.13 0.08 -12.01
C HIS A 123 -17.91 -0.93 -13.19
N GLY A 124 -18.27 -2.20 -13.04
CA GLY A 124 -18.20 -3.16 -14.15
C GLY A 124 -16.83 -3.75 -14.44
N PHE A 125 -15.85 -3.48 -13.58
CA PHE A 125 -14.54 -4.12 -13.65
C PHE A 125 -14.57 -5.48 -12.95
N THR A 126 -13.94 -6.49 -13.57
CA THR A 126 -13.72 -7.77 -12.90
C THR A 126 -12.53 -7.66 -11.96
N ALA A 127 -12.79 -7.88 -10.68
CA ALA A 127 -11.81 -8.18 -9.64
C ALA A 127 -10.44 -7.46 -9.78
N TYR A 128 -10.42 -6.12 -9.86
CA TYR A 128 -9.15 -5.42 -9.87
C TYR A 128 -9.12 -4.27 -8.88
N ASN A 129 -8.64 -4.58 -7.70
CA ASN A 129 -8.07 -3.61 -6.80
C ASN A 129 -6.68 -4.12 -6.43
N SER A 130 -5.64 -3.46 -6.93
CA SER A 130 -4.23 -3.81 -6.66
C SER A 130 -3.71 -3.21 -5.36
N SER A 131 -4.60 -2.81 -4.46
CA SER A 131 -4.20 -2.30 -3.16
C SER A 131 -3.55 -3.40 -2.33
N ASP A 132 -2.41 -3.09 -1.74
CA ASP A 132 -1.71 -3.95 -0.79
C ASP A 132 -2.28 -3.75 0.63
N LEU A 133 -2.81 -2.55 0.89
CA LEU A 133 -3.46 -2.16 2.14
C LEU A 133 -4.78 -1.45 1.87
N ILE A 134 -5.78 -1.67 2.73
CA ILE A 134 -6.97 -0.82 2.82
C ILE A 134 -6.97 -0.16 4.20
N VAL A 135 -6.97 1.16 4.24
CA VAL A 135 -6.92 1.96 5.46
C VAL A 135 -8.31 2.51 5.77
N GLN A 136 -8.77 2.32 7.00
CA GLN A 136 -9.98 2.95 7.54
C GLN A 136 -9.56 3.91 8.67
N PRO A 137 -9.58 5.23 8.46
CA PRO A 137 -9.23 6.20 9.50
C PRO A 137 -10.30 6.32 10.58
N PHE A 138 -9.91 6.78 11.78
CA PHE A 138 -10.83 7.10 12.84
C PHE A 138 -11.89 8.11 12.41
N GLY A 139 -13.13 7.86 12.83
CA GLY A 139 -14.27 8.73 12.51
C GLY A 139 -14.82 8.58 11.09
N HIS A 140 -14.19 7.80 10.24
CA HIS A 140 -14.60 7.54 8.85
C HIS A 140 -15.15 6.13 8.67
N LYS A 141 -16.29 5.82 9.32
CA LYS A 141 -16.88 4.45 9.34
C LYS A 141 -17.06 3.81 7.96
N ASN A 142 -17.30 4.62 6.92
CA ASN A 142 -17.47 4.16 5.54
C ASN A 142 -16.33 4.64 4.61
N GLY A 143 -15.30 5.28 5.16
CA GLY A 143 -14.15 5.76 4.40
C GLY A 143 -13.06 4.69 4.33
N TYR A 144 -12.89 4.08 3.17
CA TYR A 144 -11.83 3.11 2.91
C TYR A 144 -10.89 3.65 1.84
N TYR A 145 -9.60 3.66 2.14
CA TYR A 145 -8.56 4.18 1.25
C TYR A 145 -7.65 3.02 0.83
N GLY A 146 -7.69 2.69 -0.45
CA GLY A 146 -6.82 1.67 -1.04
C GLY A 146 -5.43 2.23 -1.31
N VAL A 147 -4.41 1.54 -0.86
CA VAL A 147 -3.00 1.90 -1.04
C VAL A 147 -2.24 0.77 -1.68
N SER A 148 -1.52 1.05 -2.76
CA SER A 148 -0.56 0.12 -3.34
C SER A 148 0.86 0.58 -3.00
N LEU A 149 1.60 -0.30 -2.33
CA LEU A 149 2.97 -0.04 -1.94
C LEU A 149 3.92 -0.52 -3.04
N LYS A 150 4.75 0.40 -3.54
CA LYS A 150 5.76 0.06 -4.53
C LYS A 150 7.14 0.31 -3.95
N LYS A 151 7.90 -0.76 -3.77
CA LYS A 151 9.30 -0.69 -3.37
C LYS A 151 10.12 -0.27 -4.60
N LYS A 152 10.72 0.90 -4.55
CA LYS A 152 11.63 1.37 -5.59
C LYS A 152 13.05 1.03 -5.17
N PRO A 153 13.80 0.28 -5.99
CA PRO A 153 15.22 0.02 -5.71
C PRO A 153 16.05 1.30 -5.81
N LYS A 154 15.64 2.25 -6.67
CA LYS A 154 16.28 3.56 -6.82
C LYS A 154 15.22 4.64 -7.00
N PRO A 155 15.45 5.89 -6.51
CA PRO A 155 14.51 7.00 -6.67
C PRO A 155 14.16 7.34 -8.11
N GLU A 156 15.12 7.14 -9.03
CA GLU A 156 15.00 7.40 -10.46
C GLU A 156 14.29 6.28 -11.24
N ASP A 157 14.10 5.10 -10.65
CA ASP A 157 13.39 4.01 -11.29
C ASP A 157 11.88 4.35 -11.37
N VAL A 158 11.52 4.97 -12.46
CA VAL A 158 10.12 5.11 -12.86
C VAL A 158 9.77 3.87 -13.66
N ASP A 159 8.89 3.01 -13.15
CA ASP A 159 8.36 1.91 -13.94
C ASP A 159 7.16 2.39 -14.79
N PRO A 160 7.37 2.68 -16.07
CA PRO A 160 6.29 3.10 -16.97
C PRO A 160 5.33 1.96 -17.32
N THR A 161 5.66 0.72 -16.96
CA THR A 161 4.88 -0.46 -17.37
C THR A 161 3.57 -0.62 -16.61
N LEU A 162 3.42 0.04 -15.45
CA LEU A 162 2.20 -0.04 -14.62
C LEU A 162 0.97 0.57 -15.27
N ILE A 163 1.12 1.62 -16.05
CA ILE A 163 0.00 2.31 -16.74
C ILE A 163 -0.53 1.45 -17.88
N ASN A 164 0.32 0.69 -18.56
CA ASN A 164 -0.04 -0.08 -19.75
C ASN A 164 -0.74 -1.41 -19.46
N LYS A 165 -0.55 -1.99 -18.29
CA LYS A 165 -1.23 -3.24 -17.89
C LYS A 165 -2.59 -3.01 -17.24
N ALA A 166 -2.84 -1.79 -16.75
CA ALA A 166 -4.02 -1.53 -15.94
C ALA A 166 -5.32 -1.73 -16.73
N PHE A 167 -5.45 -1.18 -17.92
CA PHE A 167 -6.73 -1.30 -18.64
C PHE A 167 -6.94 -2.67 -19.29
N ASP A 168 -5.88 -3.40 -19.67
CA ASP A 168 -5.98 -4.76 -20.21
C ASP A 168 -6.49 -5.76 -19.18
N THR A 169 -6.12 -5.57 -17.93
CA THR A 169 -6.55 -6.41 -16.80
C THR A 169 -7.87 -5.95 -16.20
N VAL A 170 -8.20 -4.68 -16.31
CA VAL A 170 -9.38 -4.05 -15.71
C VAL A 170 -10.60 -4.12 -16.65
N LEU A 171 -10.41 -3.91 -17.95
CA LEU A 171 -11.46 -3.93 -18.97
C LEU A 171 -11.59 -5.32 -19.59
N THR A 172 -12.00 -6.33 -18.82
CA THR A 172 -12.08 -7.73 -19.30
C THR A 172 -13.43 -8.14 -19.86
N GLY A 173 -14.50 -7.36 -19.59
CA GLY A 173 -15.84 -7.64 -20.09
C GLY A 173 -16.02 -7.34 -21.57
N LYS A 174 -16.91 -8.08 -22.25
CA LYS A 174 -17.25 -7.85 -23.68
C LYS A 174 -17.81 -6.46 -23.92
N GLU A 175 -18.49 -5.89 -22.93
CA GLU A 175 -19.04 -4.52 -22.90
C GLU A 175 -17.97 -3.45 -23.05
N PHE A 176 -16.72 -3.75 -22.65
CA PHE A 176 -15.59 -2.82 -22.73
C PHE A 176 -14.77 -2.95 -24.01
N SER A 177 -15.07 -3.89 -24.90
CA SER A 177 -14.28 -4.19 -26.09
C SER A 177 -14.06 -2.96 -26.98
N LYS A 178 -15.08 -2.10 -27.13
CA LYS A 178 -15.00 -0.85 -27.89
C LYS A 178 -14.08 0.18 -27.23
N ILE A 179 -14.20 0.31 -25.90
CA ILE A 179 -13.37 1.23 -25.11
C ILE A 179 -11.91 0.77 -25.16
N LYS A 180 -11.65 -0.53 -24.96
CA LYS A 180 -10.33 -1.13 -25.05
C LYS A 180 -9.67 -0.86 -26.40
N LYS A 181 -10.37 -1.10 -27.49
CA LYS A 181 -9.90 -0.83 -28.84
C LYS A 181 -9.56 0.65 -29.06
N ASN A 182 -10.38 1.57 -28.53
CA ASN A 182 -10.11 3.00 -28.62
C ASN A 182 -8.86 3.38 -27.84
N LEU A 183 -8.66 2.84 -26.63
CA LEU A 183 -7.47 3.08 -25.81
C LEU A 183 -6.20 2.51 -26.46
N GLU A 184 -6.29 1.34 -27.08
CA GLU A 184 -5.20 0.76 -27.88
C GLU A 184 -4.82 1.67 -29.05
N ASN A 185 -5.79 2.16 -29.81
CA ASN A 185 -5.55 3.08 -30.93
C ASN A 185 -4.90 4.40 -30.46
N ILE A 186 -5.34 4.96 -29.33
CA ILE A 186 -4.73 6.17 -28.74
C ILE A 186 -3.28 5.90 -28.36
N ARG A 187 -3.02 4.77 -27.71
CA ARG A 187 -1.68 4.36 -27.32
C ARG A 187 -0.76 4.21 -28.52
N GLU A 188 -1.20 3.49 -29.56
CA GLU A 188 -0.42 3.28 -30.79
C GLU A 188 -0.12 4.60 -31.50
N SER A 189 -1.12 5.48 -31.58
CA SER A 189 -0.95 6.82 -32.19
C SER A 189 0.04 7.67 -31.41
N TYR A 190 0.03 7.60 -30.07
CA TYR A 190 0.97 8.31 -29.21
C TYR A 190 2.41 7.83 -29.43
N PHE A 191 2.64 6.50 -29.40
CA PHE A 191 3.97 5.94 -29.61
C PHE A 191 4.47 6.15 -31.03
N ALA A 192 3.61 6.07 -32.03
CA ALA A 192 3.97 6.39 -33.41
C ALA A 192 4.39 7.86 -33.58
N GLY A 193 3.74 8.77 -32.80
CA GLY A 193 4.11 10.18 -32.72
C GLY A 193 5.50 10.39 -32.12
N LEU A 194 5.80 9.72 -31.00
CA LEU A 194 7.12 9.77 -30.34
C LEU A 194 8.24 9.24 -31.22
N VAL A 195 8.02 8.11 -31.92
CA VAL A 195 9.02 7.54 -32.84
C VAL A 195 9.32 8.50 -34.00
N LYS A 196 8.28 9.18 -34.53
CA LYS A 196 8.48 10.19 -35.60
C LYS A 196 9.24 11.42 -35.11
N GLN A 197 9.11 11.80 -33.82
CA GLN A 197 9.89 12.88 -33.23
C GLN A 197 11.36 12.45 -33.05
N ALA A 198 11.59 11.28 -32.47
CA ALA A 198 12.95 10.76 -32.23
C ALA A 198 13.76 10.51 -33.51
N VAL A 199 13.11 10.29 -34.66
CA VAL A 199 13.82 10.09 -35.97
C VAL A 199 14.12 11.44 -36.65
N LYS A 200 13.58 12.56 -36.17
CA LYS A 200 13.84 13.91 -36.70
C LYS A 200 14.95 14.66 -35.95
N GLU A 201 15.40 14.16 -34.82
CA GLU A 201 16.59 14.61 -34.08
C GLU A 201 17.83 13.80 -34.48
#